data_59ee10838a435ed0c25ce4b956e3e471
#
_entry.id   59ee10838a435ed0c25ce4b956e3e471
#
_cell.length_a   1.000
_cell.length_b   1.000
_cell.length_c   1.000
_cell.angle_alpha   90.00
_cell.angle_beta   90.00
_cell.angle_gamma   90.00
#
_symmetry.space_group_name_H-M   'P 1'
#
loop_
_entity.id
_entity.type
_entity.pdbx_description
1 polymer ?
#
loop_
_entity_poly.entity_id
_entity_poly.type
_entity_poly.pdbx_seq_one_letter_code
_entity_poly.pdbx_strand_id
1 'polypeptide(L)'
;MEFVGDLMNEPWLKAFMFPASGRMTLTVKGVRKAEVAFDDQEPKLQTIMSFEETTCELTLAKINAIPLIKLMGNDVGLWPGKRVTFYATNQVMPHPLRKDEPCIRVYGSPEIDAEISCEWTPPKRRKIVQKLHPTGVFKPAIEKIEAADPSQLESIRQRISELRASNDLSEEEHSQLIAKIASLM
;
A
#
# COMPACT_ATOMS: atom_id res chain seq x y z
N MET A 1 2.48 11.95 10.08
CA MET A 1 1.06 11.49 10.26
C MET A 1 1.09 10.49 11.39
N GLU A 2 0.30 10.68 12.44
CA GLU A 2 0.14 9.62 13.46
C GLU A 2 -0.83 8.58 12.93
N PHE A 3 -0.42 7.33 12.99
CA PHE A 3 -1.21 6.22 12.52
C PHE A 3 -2.14 5.73 13.65
N VAL A 4 -3.44 5.55 13.38
CA VAL A 4 -4.43 5.17 14.40
C VAL A 4 -4.04 3.88 15.15
N GLY A 5 -3.44 2.92 14.44
CA GLY A 5 -2.96 1.68 15.04
C GLY A 5 -1.86 1.90 16.09
N ASP A 6 -0.95 2.85 15.85
CA ASP A 6 0.12 3.18 16.79
C ASP A 6 -0.44 3.82 18.08
N LEU A 7 -1.47 4.67 17.97
CA LEU A 7 -2.17 5.26 19.12
C LEU A 7 -2.92 4.22 19.95
N MET A 8 -3.40 3.14 19.31
CA MET A 8 -4.12 2.05 19.98
C MET A 8 -3.21 0.93 20.48
N ASN A 9 -1.89 1.01 20.28
CA ASN A 9 -0.92 -0.07 20.50
C ASN A 9 -1.34 -1.40 19.82
N GLU A 10 -1.99 -1.31 18.66
CA GLU A 10 -2.41 -2.47 17.89
C GLU A 10 -1.21 -3.02 17.10
N PRO A 11 -0.77 -4.27 17.32
CA PRO A 11 0.39 -4.81 16.64
C PRO A 11 0.13 -5.15 15.17
N TRP A 12 -1.15 -5.28 14.78
CA TRP A 12 -1.52 -5.74 13.45
C TRP A 12 -2.24 -4.67 12.65
N LEU A 13 -1.84 -4.52 11.38
CA LEU A 13 -2.55 -3.67 10.42
C LEU A 13 -3.95 -4.24 10.16
N LYS A 14 -4.97 -3.45 10.42
CA LYS A 14 -6.38 -3.82 10.28
C LYS A 14 -7.12 -2.91 9.31
N ALA A 15 -8.18 -3.44 8.70
CA ALA A 15 -8.94 -2.74 7.67
C ALA A 15 -9.58 -1.43 8.15
N PHE A 16 -9.96 -1.32 9.43
CA PHE A 16 -10.54 -0.10 9.99
C PHE A 16 -9.55 1.08 10.09
N MET A 17 -8.25 0.80 10.00
CA MET A 17 -7.19 1.82 10.03
C MET A 17 -7.03 2.54 8.68
N PHE A 18 -7.69 2.05 7.65
CA PHE A 18 -7.62 2.64 6.32
C PHE A 18 -8.43 3.94 6.26
N PRO A 19 -7.94 4.95 5.53
CA PRO A 19 -8.67 6.21 5.35
C PRO A 19 -9.99 5.98 4.61
N ALA A 20 -10.85 7.01 4.58
CA ALA A 20 -12.14 6.96 3.89
C ALA A 20 -12.05 6.60 2.39
N SER A 21 -10.90 6.85 1.76
CA SER A 21 -10.61 6.38 0.39
C SER A 21 -10.55 4.86 0.26
N GLY A 22 -10.46 4.14 1.39
CA GLY A 22 -10.28 2.70 1.47
C GLY A 22 -8.91 2.21 0.98
N ARG A 23 -7.97 3.10 0.70
CA ARG A 23 -6.62 2.78 0.20
C ARG A 23 -5.55 3.44 1.05
N MET A 24 -4.39 2.77 1.15
CA MET A 24 -3.24 3.25 1.91
C MET A 24 -1.97 2.78 1.23
N THR A 25 -1.05 3.70 0.97
CA THR A 25 0.28 3.40 0.43
C THR A 25 1.26 3.34 1.59
N LEU A 26 1.99 2.23 1.70
CA LEU A 26 2.98 1.99 2.75
C LEU A 26 4.31 1.57 2.13
N THR A 27 5.41 2.03 2.75
CA THR A 27 6.78 1.66 2.39
C THR A 27 7.19 0.41 3.17
N VAL A 28 7.64 -0.60 2.48
CA VAL A 28 8.12 -1.84 3.10
C VAL A 28 9.40 -1.55 3.88
N LYS A 29 9.39 -1.81 5.18
CA LYS A 29 10.57 -1.75 6.05
C LYS A 29 11.32 -3.07 6.06
N GLY A 30 10.58 -4.19 6.06
CA GLY A 30 11.17 -5.51 6.05
C GLY A 30 10.15 -6.64 6.03
N VAL A 31 10.67 -7.85 5.78
CA VAL A 31 9.89 -9.09 5.82
C VAL A 31 10.63 -10.11 6.65
N ARG A 32 9.93 -10.75 7.57
CA ARG A 32 10.52 -11.75 8.48
C ARG A 32 9.56 -12.93 8.70
N LYS A 33 10.06 -14.03 9.21
CA LYS A 33 9.27 -15.12 9.76
C LYS A 33 9.22 -15.02 11.27
N ALA A 34 8.05 -15.22 11.86
CA ALA A 34 7.87 -15.30 13.30
C ALA A 34 6.72 -16.24 13.63
N GLU A 35 6.75 -16.79 14.82
CA GLU A 35 5.63 -17.52 15.40
C GLU A 35 4.58 -16.52 15.86
N VAL A 36 3.35 -16.70 15.39
CA VAL A 36 2.21 -15.85 15.73
C VAL A 36 1.07 -16.73 16.20
N ALA A 37 0.55 -16.42 17.36
CA ALA A 37 -0.71 -16.98 17.86
C ALA A 37 -1.82 -15.98 17.60
N PHE A 38 -2.92 -16.44 16.99
CA PHE A 38 -4.15 -15.66 16.84
C PHE A 38 -5.20 -16.29 17.74
N ASP A 39 -5.77 -15.48 18.61
CA ASP A 39 -6.73 -15.92 19.61
C ASP A 39 -6.20 -17.14 20.42
N ASP A 40 -7.00 -18.14 20.70
CA ASP A 40 -6.64 -19.35 21.44
C ASP A 40 -5.96 -20.44 20.59
N GLN A 41 -5.41 -20.09 19.41
CA GLN A 41 -4.76 -21.07 18.54
C GLN A 41 -3.28 -21.24 18.90
N GLU A 42 -2.75 -22.45 18.66
CA GLU A 42 -1.32 -22.69 18.77
C GLU A 42 -0.51 -21.75 17.83
N PRO A 43 0.65 -21.24 18.29
CA PRO A 43 1.52 -20.42 17.47
C PRO A 43 1.88 -21.11 16.15
N LYS A 44 1.79 -20.39 15.05
CA LYS A 44 2.18 -20.86 13.73
C LYS A 44 3.22 -19.94 13.12
N LEU A 45 4.19 -20.53 12.44
CA LEU A 45 5.19 -19.77 11.72
C LEU A 45 4.52 -19.01 10.56
N GLN A 46 4.53 -17.69 10.63
CA GLN A 46 3.94 -16.78 9.66
C GLN A 46 5.02 -15.90 9.02
N THR A 47 4.76 -15.45 7.82
CA THR A 47 5.54 -14.38 7.19
C THR A 47 4.90 -13.05 7.56
N ILE A 48 5.69 -12.13 8.08
CA ILE A 48 5.25 -10.82 8.57
C ILE A 48 5.97 -9.74 7.78
N MET A 49 5.23 -8.74 7.36
CA MET A 49 5.72 -7.53 6.70
C MET A 49 5.57 -6.34 7.65
N SER A 50 6.64 -5.58 7.83
CA SER A 50 6.66 -4.32 8.57
C SER A 50 6.80 -3.14 7.61
N PHE A 51 6.41 -1.94 8.08
CA PHE A 51 6.35 -0.71 7.28
C PHE A 51 7.10 0.42 7.96
N GLU A 52 7.47 1.45 7.20
CA GLU A 52 8.19 2.61 7.73
C GLU A 52 7.25 3.60 8.44
N GLU A 53 6.01 3.72 7.96
CA GLU A 53 5.03 4.70 8.40
C GLU A 53 4.29 4.32 9.70
N THR A 54 4.36 3.06 10.12
CA THR A 54 3.61 2.54 11.28
C THR A 54 4.36 1.42 11.98
N THR A 55 4.09 1.24 13.27
CA THR A 55 4.54 0.07 14.03
C THR A 55 3.68 -1.17 13.79
N CYS A 56 2.48 -1.00 13.18
CA CYS A 56 1.62 -2.11 12.81
C CYS A 56 2.23 -2.98 11.72
N GLU A 57 2.12 -4.29 11.89
CA GLU A 57 2.64 -5.28 10.96
C GLU A 57 1.50 -6.00 10.20
N LEU A 58 1.81 -6.53 9.03
CA LEU A 58 0.87 -7.30 8.23
C LEU A 58 1.31 -8.75 8.11
N THR A 59 0.47 -9.67 8.56
CA THR A 59 0.66 -11.11 8.30
C THR A 59 0.36 -11.41 6.82
N LEU A 60 1.34 -11.95 6.11
CA LEU A 60 1.24 -12.21 4.68
C LEU A 60 0.50 -13.52 4.39
N ALA A 61 -0.80 -13.44 4.16
CA ALA A 61 -1.54 -14.53 3.54
C ALA A 61 -1.12 -14.72 2.07
N LYS A 62 -1.21 -15.94 1.53
CA LYS A 62 -0.84 -16.26 0.13
C LYS A 62 -1.51 -15.36 -0.89
N ILE A 63 -2.73 -14.92 -0.63
CA ILE A 63 -3.49 -14.03 -1.52
C ILE A 63 -2.84 -12.63 -1.65
N ASN A 64 -2.09 -12.19 -0.66
CA ASN A 64 -1.31 -10.95 -0.72
C ASN A 64 0.14 -11.21 -1.16
N ALA A 65 0.74 -12.34 -0.75
CA ALA A 65 2.12 -12.66 -1.10
C ALA A 65 2.33 -12.79 -2.62
N ILE A 66 1.40 -13.43 -3.34
CA ILE A 66 1.52 -13.62 -4.79
C ILE A 66 1.51 -12.29 -5.55
N PRO A 67 0.56 -11.36 -5.33
CA PRO A 67 0.61 -10.01 -5.88
C PRO A 67 1.91 -9.25 -5.55
N LEU A 68 2.40 -9.34 -4.31
CA LEU A 68 3.64 -8.68 -3.91
C LEU A 68 4.86 -9.23 -4.66
N ILE A 69 4.94 -10.55 -4.81
CA ILE A 69 5.99 -11.19 -5.64
C ILE A 69 5.92 -10.68 -7.10
N LYS A 70 4.71 -10.51 -7.63
CA LYS A 70 4.53 -10.01 -8.99
C LYS A 70 4.96 -8.54 -9.13
N LEU A 71 4.77 -7.72 -8.09
CA LEU A 71 5.18 -6.31 -8.06
C LEU A 71 6.70 -6.15 -7.81
N MET A 72 7.26 -6.90 -6.88
CA MET A 72 8.57 -6.63 -6.30
C MET A 72 9.62 -7.72 -6.59
N GLY A 73 9.20 -8.85 -7.18
CA GLY A 73 10.08 -9.99 -7.44
C GLY A 73 10.12 -11.00 -6.28
N ASN A 74 10.82 -12.14 -6.52
CA ASN A 74 10.89 -13.25 -5.56
C ASN A 74 11.88 -13.03 -4.41
N ASP A 75 12.81 -12.08 -4.55
CA ASP A 75 13.81 -11.79 -3.53
C ASP A 75 13.25 -10.77 -2.55
N VAL A 76 12.83 -11.25 -1.37
CA VAL A 76 12.29 -10.40 -0.30
C VAL A 76 13.33 -9.45 0.30
N GLY A 77 14.62 -9.71 0.10
CA GLY A 77 15.69 -8.81 0.53
C GLY A 77 15.73 -7.50 -0.28
N LEU A 78 15.10 -7.47 -1.45
CA LEU A 78 14.98 -6.30 -2.32
C LEU A 78 13.66 -5.53 -2.14
N TRP A 79 12.81 -5.94 -1.19
CA TRP A 79 11.52 -5.29 -0.94
C TRP A 79 11.61 -4.03 -0.04
N PRO A 80 12.55 -3.93 0.93
CA PRO A 80 12.68 -2.71 1.73
C PRO A 80 12.83 -1.46 0.87
N GLY A 81 12.15 -0.37 1.27
CA GLY A 81 12.10 0.90 0.54
C GLY A 81 11.07 0.95 -0.60
N LYS A 82 10.50 -0.19 -1.03
CA LYS A 82 9.45 -0.20 -2.06
C LYS A 82 8.10 0.14 -1.48
N ARG A 83 7.31 0.92 -2.23
CA ARG A 83 5.97 1.34 -1.83
C ARG A 83 4.90 0.42 -2.40
N VAL A 84 3.94 0.05 -1.58
CA VAL A 84 2.80 -0.80 -1.95
C VAL A 84 1.51 -0.13 -1.49
N THR A 85 0.54 -0.08 -2.38
CA THR A 85 -0.82 0.38 -2.05
C THR A 85 -1.68 -0.82 -1.71
N PHE A 86 -2.22 -0.81 -0.50
CA PHE A 86 -3.20 -1.76 -0.01
C PHE A 86 -4.61 -1.16 -0.06
N TYR A 87 -5.63 -2.01 0.00
CA TYR A 87 -7.01 -1.58 0.17
C TYR A 87 -7.76 -2.50 1.14
N ALA A 88 -8.72 -1.90 1.84
CA ALA A 88 -9.68 -2.62 2.67
C ALA A 88 -10.87 -3.06 1.82
N THR A 89 -11.30 -4.31 1.95
CA THR A 89 -12.43 -4.84 1.19
C THR A 89 -13.24 -5.83 2.01
N ASN A 90 -14.56 -5.80 1.83
CA ASN A 90 -15.50 -6.78 2.39
C ASN A 90 -15.61 -8.05 1.52
N GLN A 91 -14.90 -8.13 0.40
CA GLN A 91 -14.83 -9.35 -0.41
C GLN A 91 -13.95 -10.38 0.28
N VAL A 92 -14.47 -10.97 1.30
CA VAL A 92 -13.80 -12.01 2.10
C VAL A 92 -13.89 -13.33 1.34
N MET A 93 -12.78 -14.07 1.28
CA MET A 93 -12.91 -15.52 1.08
C MET A 93 -13.74 -16.06 2.25
N PRO A 94 -14.83 -16.81 2.00
CA PRO A 94 -15.73 -17.23 3.05
C PRO A 94 -14.97 -18.05 4.09
N HIS A 95 -14.65 -17.44 5.20
CA HIS A 95 -14.23 -18.12 6.41
C HIS A 95 -15.48 -18.30 7.26
N PRO A 96 -15.81 -19.51 7.72
CA PRO A 96 -17.06 -19.78 8.41
C PRO A 96 -17.32 -18.88 9.63
N LEU A 97 -16.24 -18.45 10.30
CA LEU A 97 -16.28 -17.66 11.54
C LEU A 97 -16.07 -16.13 11.33
N ARG A 98 -15.72 -15.68 10.11
CA ARG A 98 -15.34 -14.26 9.84
C ARG A 98 -15.93 -13.76 8.53
N LYS A 99 -17.19 -14.06 8.28
CA LYS A 99 -17.85 -13.75 7.00
C LYS A 99 -17.99 -12.27 6.71
N ASP A 100 -18.05 -11.44 7.75
CA ASP A 100 -18.38 -10.03 7.66
C ASP A 100 -17.20 -9.10 8.00
N GLU A 101 -16.02 -9.65 8.30
CA GLU A 101 -14.85 -8.83 8.61
C GLU A 101 -14.16 -8.36 7.31
N PRO A 102 -13.92 -7.04 7.18
CA PRO A 102 -13.16 -6.53 6.05
C PRO A 102 -11.71 -7.05 6.11
N CYS A 103 -11.15 -7.35 4.96
CA CYS A 103 -9.78 -7.82 4.83
C CYS A 103 -8.91 -6.86 4.03
N ILE A 104 -7.59 -6.95 4.21
CA ILE A 104 -6.60 -6.16 3.50
C ILE A 104 -6.13 -6.93 2.26
N ARG A 105 -6.07 -6.24 1.12
CA ARG A 105 -5.56 -6.75 -0.15
C ARG A 105 -4.57 -5.79 -0.77
N VAL A 106 -3.66 -6.33 -1.58
CA VAL A 106 -2.77 -5.52 -2.41
C VAL A 106 -3.60 -4.92 -3.55
N TYR A 107 -3.54 -3.61 -3.71
CA TYR A 107 -4.18 -2.89 -4.82
C TYR A 107 -3.21 -2.68 -5.98
N GLY A 108 -1.99 -2.28 -5.69
CA GLY A 108 -0.96 -1.98 -6.68
C GLY A 108 0.28 -1.34 -6.06
N SER A 109 0.96 -0.51 -6.85
CA SER A 109 2.15 0.20 -6.41
C SER A 109 2.29 1.52 -7.16
N PRO A 110 2.82 2.59 -6.52
CA PRO A 110 3.21 3.81 -7.24
C PRO A 110 4.42 3.61 -8.17
N GLU A 111 5.13 2.50 -8.06
CA GLU A 111 6.35 2.21 -8.82
C GLU A 111 6.08 1.50 -10.16
N ILE A 112 4.84 1.14 -10.45
CA ILE A 112 4.47 0.56 -11.75
C ILE A 112 3.79 1.62 -12.64
N ASP A 113 4.11 1.59 -13.94
CA ASP A 113 3.58 2.55 -14.92
C ASP A 113 2.30 2.06 -15.62
N ALA A 114 2.02 0.75 -15.56
CA ALA A 114 0.87 0.15 -16.21
C ALA A 114 0.23 -0.94 -15.34
N GLU A 115 -1.03 -1.25 -15.64
CA GLU A 115 -1.75 -2.34 -14.98
C GLU A 115 -1.07 -3.69 -15.23
N ILE A 116 -0.87 -4.47 -14.18
CA ILE A 116 -0.28 -5.79 -14.23
C ILE A 116 -1.34 -6.85 -13.87
N SER A 117 -1.55 -7.82 -14.75
CA SER A 117 -2.39 -8.98 -14.43
C SER A 117 -1.61 -9.99 -13.59
N CYS A 118 -2.18 -10.36 -12.46
CA CYS A 118 -1.68 -11.37 -11.55
C CYS A 118 -2.64 -12.55 -11.49
N GLU A 119 -2.20 -13.72 -11.91
CA GLU A 119 -3.04 -14.91 -12.02
C GLU A 119 -2.43 -16.06 -11.23
N TRP A 120 -3.25 -16.78 -10.50
CA TRP A 120 -2.85 -18.02 -9.83
C TRP A 120 -4.05 -18.94 -9.57
N THR A 121 -3.76 -20.23 -9.39
CA THR A 121 -4.78 -21.22 -9.08
C THR A 121 -4.48 -21.87 -7.73
N PRO A 122 -5.23 -21.55 -6.67
CA PRO A 122 -5.09 -22.25 -5.39
C PRO A 122 -5.46 -23.74 -5.56
N PRO A 123 -4.85 -24.64 -4.78
CA PRO A 123 -5.19 -26.05 -4.82
C PRO A 123 -6.70 -26.27 -4.61
N LYS A 124 -7.32 -27.08 -5.47
CA LYS A 124 -8.75 -27.42 -5.42
C LYS A 124 -9.72 -26.23 -5.53
N ARG A 125 -9.29 -25.09 -6.10
CA ARG A 125 -10.11 -23.88 -6.28
C ARG A 125 -10.03 -23.37 -7.71
N ARG A 126 -10.94 -22.44 -8.05
CA ARG A 126 -10.93 -21.75 -9.34
C ARG A 126 -9.72 -20.81 -9.44
N LYS A 127 -9.27 -20.59 -10.68
CA LYS A 127 -8.27 -19.58 -11.02
C LYS A 127 -8.71 -18.22 -10.48
N ILE A 128 -7.80 -17.53 -9.84
CA ILE A 128 -7.98 -16.14 -9.38
C ILE A 128 -7.20 -15.25 -10.33
N VAL A 129 -7.83 -14.20 -10.80
CA VAL A 129 -7.23 -13.13 -11.59
C VAL A 129 -7.38 -11.84 -10.81
N GLN A 130 -6.28 -11.19 -10.52
CA GLN A 130 -6.25 -9.90 -9.84
C GLN A 130 -5.49 -8.90 -10.71
N LYS A 131 -6.03 -7.71 -10.86
CA LYS A 131 -5.35 -6.60 -11.50
C LYS A 131 -4.62 -5.77 -10.44
N LEU A 132 -3.37 -5.44 -10.72
CA LEU A 132 -2.53 -4.58 -9.90
C LEU A 132 -2.41 -3.24 -10.61
N HIS A 133 -2.79 -2.17 -9.94
CA HIS A 133 -2.95 -0.87 -10.56
C HIS A 133 -1.77 0.06 -10.28
N PRO A 134 -1.35 0.89 -11.26
CA PRO A 134 -0.46 1.98 -10.98
C PRO A 134 -1.14 2.97 -10.04
N THR A 135 -0.48 3.35 -8.97
CA THR A 135 -0.98 4.30 -7.98
C THR A 135 -0.10 5.54 -7.86
N GLY A 136 0.95 5.62 -8.68
CA GLY A 136 1.85 6.77 -8.73
C GLY A 136 1.13 8.03 -9.22
N VAL A 137 1.34 9.11 -8.51
CA VAL A 137 0.76 10.43 -8.81
C VAL A 137 1.78 11.42 -9.35
N PHE A 138 3.06 11.04 -9.40
CA PHE A 138 4.16 11.94 -9.77
C PHE A 138 4.06 12.42 -11.22
N LYS A 139 3.95 11.50 -12.20
CA LYS A 139 3.84 11.87 -13.62
C LYS A 139 2.59 12.70 -13.90
N PRO A 140 1.37 12.29 -13.46
CA PRO A 140 0.18 13.13 -13.59
C PRO A 140 0.31 14.51 -12.92
N ALA A 141 1.05 14.62 -11.81
CA ALA A 141 1.28 15.89 -11.14
C ALA A 141 2.18 16.82 -11.97
N ILE A 142 3.23 16.29 -12.61
CA ILE A 142 4.07 17.08 -13.53
C ILE A 142 3.23 17.65 -14.67
N GLU A 143 2.46 16.82 -15.35
CA GLU A 143 1.59 17.23 -16.47
C GLU A 143 0.61 18.34 -16.04
N LYS A 144 0.04 18.19 -14.84
CA LYS A 144 -0.87 19.20 -14.28
C LYS A 144 -0.17 20.51 -13.94
N ILE A 145 1.06 20.49 -13.43
CA ILE A 145 1.87 21.70 -13.16
C ILE A 145 2.20 22.42 -14.48
N GLU A 146 2.60 21.68 -15.51
CA GLU A 146 2.96 22.25 -16.83
C GLU A 146 1.77 22.86 -17.58
N ALA A 147 0.56 22.38 -17.34
CA ALA A 147 -0.67 22.89 -17.92
C ALA A 147 -1.36 23.97 -17.07
N ALA A 148 -0.84 24.28 -15.87
CA ALA A 148 -1.52 25.17 -14.92
C ALA A 148 -1.23 26.64 -15.22
N ASP A 149 -2.26 27.48 -15.01
CA ASP A 149 -2.07 28.94 -14.93
C ASP A 149 -1.34 29.33 -13.63
N PRO A 150 -0.57 30.43 -13.60
CA PRO A 150 0.13 30.89 -12.41
C PRO A 150 -0.77 31.01 -11.16
N SER A 151 -2.04 31.40 -11.35
CA SER A 151 -3.03 31.51 -10.26
C SER A 151 -3.40 30.17 -9.61
N GLN A 152 -3.13 29.06 -10.26
CA GLN A 152 -3.45 27.71 -9.79
C GLN A 152 -2.28 27.04 -9.07
N LEU A 153 -1.05 27.54 -9.24
CA LEU A 153 0.16 26.90 -8.75
C LEU A 153 0.16 26.73 -7.22
N GLU A 154 -0.35 27.70 -6.46
CA GLU A 154 -0.40 27.59 -5.00
C GLU A 154 -1.37 26.48 -4.53
N SER A 155 -2.53 26.34 -5.17
CA SER A 155 -3.46 25.24 -4.86
C SER A 155 -2.89 23.87 -5.22
N ILE A 156 -2.13 23.79 -6.31
CA ILE A 156 -1.42 22.55 -6.70
C ILE A 156 -0.32 22.23 -5.68
N ARG A 157 0.44 23.25 -5.23
CA ARG A 157 1.47 23.08 -4.19
C ARG A 157 0.89 22.49 -2.89
N GLN A 158 -0.25 23.03 -2.44
CA GLN A 158 -0.92 22.50 -1.25
C GLN A 158 -1.32 21.03 -1.46
N ARG A 159 -1.88 20.70 -2.62
CA ARG A 159 -2.27 19.32 -2.96
C ARG A 159 -1.07 18.37 -2.99
N ILE A 160 0.06 18.79 -3.51
CA ILE A 160 1.31 18.02 -3.53
C ILE A 160 1.78 17.73 -2.09
N SER A 161 1.67 18.71 -1.17
CA SER A 161 2.02 18.52 0.23
C SER A 161 1.08 17.48 0.91
N GLU A 162 -0.21 17.48 0.58
CA GLU A 162 -1.17 16.46 1.06
C GLU A 162 -0.81 15.07 0.55
N LEU A 163 -0.45 14.94 -0.74
CA LEU A 163 -0.02 13.68 -1.34
C LEU A 163 1.28 13.15 -0.71
N ARG A 164 2.19 14.04 -0.31
CA ARG A 164 3.37 13.64 0.46
C ARG A 164 2.98 13.14 1.86
N ALA A 165 2.06 13.83 2.52
CA ALA A 165 1.58 13.43 3.85
C ALA A 165 0.84 12.08 3.86
N SER A 166 0.19 11.70 2.76
CA SER A 166 -0.46 10.40 2.57
C SER A 166 0.48 9.30 2.04
N ASN A 167 1.77 9.59 1.88
CA ASN A 167 2.78 8.69 1.30
C ASN A 167 2.52 8.26 -0.15
N ASP A 168 1.69 9.01 -0.87
CA ASP A 168 1.48 8.80 -2.31
C ASP A 168 2.64 9.34 -3.16
N LEU A 169 3.45 10.24 -2.58
CA LEU A 169 4.70 10.76 -3.14
C LEU A 169 5.88 10.40 -2.23
N SER A 170 7.02 10.02 -2.80
CA SER A 170 8.29 9.95 -2.08
C SER A 170 8.81 11.36 -1.77
N GLU A 171 9.80 11.47 -0.89
CA GLU A 171 10.43 12.75 -0.57
C GLU A 171 11.13 13.38 -1.79
N GLU A 172 11.76 12.54 -2.61
CA GLU A 172 12.42 12.98 -3.84
C GLU A 172 11.40 13.49 -4.86
N GLU A 173 10.32 12.73 -5.13
CA GLU A 173 9.22 13.13 -6.02
C GLU A 173 8.58 14.44 -5.55
N HIS A 174 8.31 14.59 -4.25
CA HIS A 174 7.78 15.82 -3.66
C HIS A 174 8.73 17.00 -3.92
N SER A 175 10.02 16.84 -3.63
CA SER A 175 11.03 17.89 -3.82
C SER A 175 11.13 18.34 -5.28
N GLN A 176 11.09 17.39 -6.22
CA GLN A 176 11.10 17.70 -7.65
C GLN A 176 9.86 18.49 -8.09
N LEU A 177 8.66 18.13 -7.61
CA LEU A 177 7.43 18.85 -7.94
C LEU A 177 7.42 20.27 -7.35
N ILE A 178 7.89 20.45 -6.11
CA ILE A 178 7.99 21.77 -5.49
C ILE A 178 9.00 22.67 -6.23
N ALA A 179 10.15 22.11 -6.62
CA ALA A 179 11.14 22.84 -7.42
C ALA A 179 10.57 23.23 -8.80
N LYS A 180 9.80 22.36 -9.43
CA LYS A 180 9.13 22.65 -10.72
C LYS A 180 8.13 23.81 -10.58
N ILE A 181 7.30 23.83 -9.53
CA ILE A 181 6.38 24.93 -9.25
C ILE A 181 7.15 26.24 -9.06
N ALA A 182 8.20 26.21 -8.22
CA ALA A 182 9.01 27.40 -7.96
C ALA A 182 9.67 28.00 -9.23
N SER A 183 9.94 27.17 -10.24
CA SER A 183 10.48 27.63 -11.52
C SER A 183 9.45 28.29 -12.44
N LEU A 184 8.15 28.19 -12.12
CA LEU A 184 7.05 28.74 -12.91
C LEU A 184 6.37 29.95 -12.23
N MET A 185 6.71 30.22 -10.97
CA MET A 185 6.27 31.39 -10.20
C MET A 185 7.23 32.56 -10.36
#